data_cc25130bf8fa4d21375ca33cb6dd5a23
#
_entry.id   cc25130bf8fa4d21375ca33cb6dd5a23
#
_cell.length_a   1.000
_cell.length_b   1.000
_cell.length_c   1.000
_cell.angle_alpha   90.00
_cell.angle_beta   90.00
_cell.angle_gamma   90.00
#
_symmetry.space_group_name_H-M   'P 1'
#
loop_
_entity.id
_entity.type
_entity.pdbx_description
1 polymer ?
#
loop_
_entity_poly.entity_id
_entity_poly.type
_entity_poly.pdbx_seq_one_letter_code
_entity_poly.pdbx_strand_id
1 'polypeptide(L)'
;WQTVFHEGICDHTIKELCRVYVSHSVKCEFCGNQRSIQSREKGLVEDDYFDLLNFEKSERYDDRQKAALRYTEAIVWDLQCDDALWQPLYEHYSEAEIVEMGYFVAITMGQQRWLRTLNIDHHQVLVGTDASMMPGAETPEAWEEHKNSPDYWVNRDHPIAAIRKQAVSDAAE
;
A
#
# COMPACT_ATOMS: atom_id res chain seq x y z
N TRP A 1 -15.09 -3.67 2.69
CA TRP A 1 -13.77 -3.60 2.05
C TRP A 1 -13.76 -4.34 0.72
N GLN A 2 -14.12 -5.60 0.70
CA GLN A 2 -14.07 -6.47 -0.46
C GLN A 2 -14.85 -5.90 -1.66
N THR A 3 -16.07 -5.43 -1.45
CA THR A 3 -16.91 -4.81 -2.49
C THR A 3 -16.20 -3.60 -3.12
N VAL A 4 -15.69 -2.67 -2.32
CA VAL A 4 -14.98 -1.48 -2.83
C VAL A 4 -13.70 -1.89 -3.56
N PHE A 5 -13.00 -2.91 -3.10
CA PHE A 5 -11.78 -3.38 -3.74
C PHE A 5 -12.04 -4.03 -5.10
N HIS A 6 -13.01 -4.92 -5.21
CA HIS A 6 -13.24 -5.73 -6.42
C HIS A 6 -14.24 -5.13 -7.41
N GLU A 7 -15.27 -4.43 -6.94
CA GLU A 7 -16.44 -4.04 -7.73
C GLU A 7 -16.56 -2.53 -7.99
N GLY A 8 -15.67 -1.72 -7.43
CA GLY A 8 -15.72 -0.27 -7.57
C GLY A 8 -15.36 0.24 -8.97
N ILE A 9 -15.48 1.54 -9.15
CA ILE A 9 -15.23 2.23 -10.44
C ILE A 9 -13.75 2.54 -10.68
N CYS A 10 -12.97 2.74 -9.62
CA CYS A 10 -11.54 2.95 -9.74
C CYS A 10 -10.85 1.65 -10.17
N ASP A 11 -9.85 1.77 -11.05
CA ASP A 11 -9.13 0.61 -11.56
C ASP A 11 -8.54 -0.26 -10.43
N HIS A 12 -8.75 -1.57 -10.55
CA HIS A 12 -8.35 -2.52 -9.51
C HIS A 12 -6.83 -2.57 -9.32
N THR A 13 -6.04 -2.38 -10.39
CA THR A 13 -4.57 -2.36 -10.28
C THR A 13 -4.08 -1.15 -9.49
N ILE A 14 -4.73 0.00 -9.66
CA ILE A 14 -4.46 1.21 -8.87
C ILE A 14 -4.76 0.95 -7.39
N LYS A 15 -5.94 0.38 -7.09
CA LYS A 15 -6.31 0.03 -5.70
C LYS A 15 -5.34 -0.97 -5.09
N GLU A 16 -4.86 -1.94 -5.87
CA GLU A 16 -3.86 -2.90 -5.38
C GLU A 16 -2.52 -2.24 -5.04
N LEU A 17 -2.01 -1.35 -5.89
CA LEU A 17 -0.80 -0.58 -5.59
C LEU A 17 -0.97 0.27 -4.32
N CYS A 18 -2.10 0.97 -4.19
CA CYS A 18 -2.43 1.74 -3.00
C CYS A 18 -2.51 0.84 -1.74
N ARG A 19 -3.15 -0.34 -1.85
CA ARG A 19 -3.26 -1.31 -0.76
C ARG A 19 -1.90 -1.77 -0.25
N VAL A 20 -0.99 -2.11 -1.16
CA VAL A 20 0.35 -2.58 -0.78
C VAL A 20 1.20 -1.42 -0.27
N TYR A 21 1.07 -0.20 -0.84
CA TYR A 21 1.68 1.00 -0.27
C TYR A 21 1.27 1.21 1.19
N VAL A 22 -0.03 1.13 1.49
CA VAL A 22 -0.55 1.19 2.86
C VAL A 22 0.11 0.12 3.73
N SER A 23 0.18 -1.13 3.24
CA SER A 23 0.76 -2.26 3.97
C SER A 23 2.20 -2.00 4.39
N HIS A 24 3.00 -1.51 3.46
CA HIS A 24 4.40 -1.18 3.73
C HIS A 24 4.51 -0.01 4.72
N SER A 25 3.66 1.00 4.58
CA SER A 25 3.67 2.19 5.45
C SER A 25 3.24 1.88 6.89
N VAL A 26 2.19 1.06 7.08
CA VAL A 26 1.70 0.68 8.41
C VAL A 26 2.37 -0.57 8.97
N LYS A 27 3.31 -1.18 8.23
CA LYS A 27 4.08 -2.36 8.64
C LYS A 27 3.20 -3.60 8.88
N CYS A 28 2.22 -3.82 8.00
CA CYS A 28 1.39 -5.02 8.00
C CYS A 28 2.04 -6.07 7.10
N GLU A 29 2.86 -6.94 7.65
CA GLU A 29 3.53 -8.01 6.88
C GLU A 29 2.52 -8.93 6.21
N PHE A 30 1.49 -9.35 6.93
CA PHE A 30 0.39 -10.14 6.37
C PHE A 30 -0.17 -9.51 5.10
N CYS A 31 -0.53 -8.21 5.15
CA CYS A 31 -1.15 -7.53 4.03
C CYS A 31 -0.16 -7.21 2.90
N GLY A 32 1.10 -6.95 3.26
CA GLY A 32 2.16 -6.60 2.31
C GLY A 32 2.64 -7.76 1.45
N ASN A 33 2.43 -9.00 1.94
CA ASN A 33 2.85 -10.22 1.22
C ASN A 33 1.70 -10.90 0.47
N GLN A 34 0.51 -10.35 0.52
CA GLN A 34 -0.60 -10.80 -0.32
C GLN A 34 -0.56 -10.14 -1.70
N ARG A 35 -1.01 -10.88 -2.71
CA ARG A 35 -1.18 -10.39 -4.09
C ARG A 35 -2.59 -10.65 -4.57
N SER A 36 -3.22 -9.65 -5.16
CA SER A 36 -4.49 -9.82 -5.85
C SER A 36 -4.30 -10.65 -7.12
N ILE A 37 -5.03 -11.75 -7.25
CA ILE A 37 -5.04 -12.58 -8.45
C ILE A 37 -5.51 -11.75 -9.65
N GLN A 38 -6.58 -10.98 -9.48
CA GLN A 38 -7.10 -10.10 -10.52
C GLN A 38 -6.09 -9.05 -11.00
N SER A 39 -5.26 -8.50 -10.11
CA SER A 39 -4.23 -7.53 -10.49
C SER A 39 -3.09 -8.18 -11.26
N ARG A 40 -2.72 -9.41 -10.90
CA ARG A 40 -1.74 -10.22 -11.66
C ARG A 40 -2.25 -10.54 -13.07
N GLU A 41 -3.51 -10.91 -13.20
CA GLU A 41 -4.16 -11.15 -14.50
C GLU A 41 -4.21 -9.89 -15.36
N LYS A 42 -4.29 -8.71 -14.76
CA LYS A 42 -4.23 -7.41 -15.43
C LYS A 42 -2.81 -6.91 -15.68
N GLY A 43 -1.78 -7.69 -15.33
CA GLY A 43 -0.40 -7.44 -15.71
C GLY A 43 0.50 -6.87 -14.62
N LEU A 44 0.05 -6.69 -13.37
CA LEU A 44 0.97 -6.34 -12.28
C LEU A 44 1.93 -7.51 -12.00
N VAL A 45 3.20 -7.19 -11.89
CA VAL A 45 4.29 -8.12 -11.58
C VAL A 45 4.95 -7.76 -10.25
N GLU A 46 5.74 -8.67 -9.68
CA GLU A 46 6.36 -8.45 -8.36
C GLU A 46 7.24 -7.19 -8.32
N ASP A 47 7.91 -6.89 -9.40
CA ASP A 47 8.73 -5.68 -9.51
C ASP A 47 7.93 -4.39 -9.30
N ASP A 48 6.61 -4.38 -9.60
CA ASP A 48 5.76 -3.21 -9.41
C ASP A 48 5.46 -2.92 -7.93
N TYR A 49 5.73 -3.86 -7.04
CA TYR A 49 5.56 -3.66 -5.60
C TYR A 49 6.86 -3.23 -4.89
N PHE A 50 7.99 -3.38 -5.56
CA PHE A 50 9.32 -3.20 -4.95
C PHE A 50 9.60 -1.76 -4.55
N ASP A 51 9.23 -0.82 -5.43
CA ASP A 51 9.57 0.61 -5.31
C ASP A 51 8.43 1.46 -4.73
N LEU A 52 7.35 0.84 -4.21
CA LEU A 52 6.16 1.58 -3.79
C LEU A 52 6.45 2.71 -2.80
N LEU A 53 7.37 2.52 -1.86
CA LEU A 53 7.74 3.58 -0.91
C LEU A 53 8.69 4.65 -1.51
N ASN A 54 9.20 4.41 -2.71
CA ASN A 54 10.05 5.32 -3.47
C ASN A 54 9.44 5.67 -4.83
N PHE A 55 8.13 5.56 -4.96
CA PHE A 55 7.40 5.67 -6.22
C PHE A 55 7.73 6.96 -7.00
N GLU A 56 7.97 8.07 -6.32
CA GLU A 56 8.30 9.34 -6.98
C GLU A 56 9.55 9.26 -7.87
N LYS A 57 10.56 8.52 -7.42
CA LYS A 57 11.84 8.37 -8.12
C LYS A 57 11.86 7.18 -9.06
N SER A 58 10.87 6.29 -8.97
CA SER A 58 10.80 5.11 -9.79
C SER A 58 10.27 5.44 -11.19
N GLU A 59 10.91 4.87 -12.21
CA GLU A 59 10.46 4.94 -13.60
C GLU A 59 9.39 3.88 -13.92
N ARG A 60 9.02 3.01 -12.95
CA ARG A 60 8.03 1.95 -13.12
C ARG A 60 6.60 2.47 -13.14
N TYR A 61 6.35 3.58 -12.48
CA TYR A 61 5.01 4.13 -12.35
C TYR A 61 4.80 5.29 -13.29
N ASP A 62 3.69 5.25 -14.02
CA ASP A 62 3.22 6.37 -14.82
C ASP A 62 2.65 7.51 -13.94
N ASP A 63 2.32 8.64 -14.56
CA ASP A 63 1.84 9.82 -13.83
C ASP A 63 0.51 9.57 -13.14
N ARG A 64 -0.36 8.73 -13.74
CA ARG A 64 -1.64 8.32 -13.16
C ARG A 64 -1.44 7.50 -11.88
N GLN A 65 -0.53 6.53 -11.92
CA GLN A 65 -0.18 5.71 -10.75
C GLN A 65 0.48 6.55 -9.65
N LYS A 66 1.40 7.45 -10.03
CA LYS A 66 2.05 8.36 -9.08
C LYS A 66 1.05 9.29 -8.41
N ALA A 67 0.07 9.83 -9.13
CA ALA A 67 -0.98 10.67 -8.55
C ALA A 67 -1.79 9.90 -7.48
N ALA A 68 -2.17 8.64 -7.76
CA ALA A 68 -2.87 7.79 -6.78
C ALA A 68 -1.99 7.46 -5.56
N LEU A 69 -0.71 7.20 -5.77
CA LEU A 69 0.23 6.89 -4.68
C LEU A 69 0.51 8.12 -3.81
N ARG A 70 0.61 9.34 -4.39
CA ARG A 70 0.69 10.60 -3.61
C ARG A 70 -0.53 10.81 -2.75
N TYR A 71 -1.72 10.57 -3.29
CA TYR A 71 -2.95 10.68 -2.53
C TYR A 71 -3.01 9.65 -1.40
N THR A 72 -2.61 8.41 -1.69
CA THR A 72 -2.49 7.36 -0.67
C THR A 72 -1.49 7.75 0.42
N GLU A 73 -0.33 8.27 0.03
CA GLU A 73 0.70 8.75 0.94
C GLU A 73 0.20 9.86 1.85
N ALA A 74 -0.52 10.84 1.28
CA ALA A 74 -1.09 11.93 2.04
C ALA A 74 -2.07 11.45 3.12
N ILE A 75 -2.94 10.51 2.79
CA ILE A 75 -3.89 9.93 3.76
C ILE A 75 -3.16 9.13 4.84
N VAL A 76 -2.20 8.30 4.45
CA VAL A 76 -1.49 7.39 5.40
C VAL A 76 -0.62 8.17 6.39
N TRP A 77 0.01 9.25 5.94
CA TRP A 77 0.98 10.00 6.70
C TRP A 77 0.46 11.33 7.23
N ASP A 78 -0.83 11.62 7.01
CA ASP A 78 -1.48 12.87 7.47
C ASP A 78 -0.75 14.11 6.93
N LEU A 79 -0.50 14.10 5.61
CA LEU A 79 0.20 15.20 4.95
C LEU A 79 -0.78 16.32 4.61
N GLN A 80 -0.27 17.54 4.56
CA GLN A 80 -1.05 18.66 4.07
C GLN A 80 -1.30 18.51 2.57
N CYS A 81 -2.56 18.66 2.17
CA CYS A 81 -3.00 18.55 0.78
C CYS A 81 -3.17 19.94 0.19
N ASP A 82 -2.41 20.23 -0.84
CA ASP A 82 -2.43 21.47 -1.60
C ASP A 82 -2.72 21.22 -3.09
N ASP A 83 -2.61 22.26 -3.91
CA ASP A 83 -2.86 22.16 -5.35
C ASP A 83 -1.90 21.19 -6.04
N ALA A 84 -0.68 21.03 -5.53
CA ALA A 84 0.29 20.10 -6.10
C ALA A 84 -0.15 18.63 -5.94
N LEU A 85 -0.93 18.32 -4.92
CA LEU A 85 -1.57 17.02 -4.78
C LEU A 85 -2.82 16.90 -5.66
N TRP A 86 -3.71 17.90 -5.60
CA TRP A 86 -5.04 17.81 -6.18
C TRP A 86 -5.05 17.93 -7.70
N GLN A 87 -4.20 18.79 -8.28
CA GLN A 87 -4.17 19.00 -9.71
C GLN A 87 -3.86 17.71 -10.50
N PRO A 88 -2.79 16.94 -10.21
CA PRO A 88 -2.55 15.68 -10.90
C PRO A 88 -3.66 14.63 -10.68
N LEU A 89 -4.31 14.64 -9.51
CA LEU A 89 -5.45 13.75 -9.26
C LEU A 89 -6.61 14.05 -10.21
N TYR A 90 -7.02 15.31 -10.34
CA TYR A 90 -8.10 15.71 -11.23
C TYR A 90 -7.76 15.57 -12.72
N GLU A 91 -6.48 15.58 -13.08
CA GLU A 91 -6.02 15.29 -14.45
C GLU A 91 -6.22 13.82 -14.84
N HIS A 92 -6.14 12.89 -13.88
CA HIS A 92 -6.14 11.46 -14.14
C HIS A 92 -7.37 10.70 -13.64
N TYR A 93 -8.14 11.28 -12.73
CA TYR A 93 -9.28 10.62 -12.07
C TYR A 93 -10.50 11.52 -12.00
N SER A 94 -11.67 10.92 -12.17
CA SER A 94 -12.94 11.58 -11.87
C SER A 94 -13.12 11.77 -10.36
N GLU A 95 -13.96 12.70 -9.95
CA GLU A 95 -14.29 12.92 -8.54
C GLU A 95 -14.78 11.63 -7.85
N ALA A 96 -15.57 10.83 -8.55
CA ALA A 96 -16.09 9.57 -8.03
C ALA A 96 -14.96 8.55 -7.78
N GLU A 97 -13.96 8.45 -8.66
CA GLU A 97 -12.78 7.60 -8.46
C GLU A 97 -11.92 8.10 -7.30
N ILE A 98 -11.76 9.42 -7.17
CA ILE A 98 -11.01 10.03 -6.06
C ILE A 98 -11.68 9.72 -4.72
N VAL A 99 -13.00 9.87 -4.63
CA VAL A 99 -13.78 9.55 -3.42
C VAL A 99 -13.67 8.05 -3.08
N GLU A 100 -13.84 7.17 -4.08
CA GLU A 100 -13.69 5.73 -3.87
C GLU A 100 -12.29 5.35 -3.40
N MET A 101 -11.27 5.90 -4.06
CA MET A 101 -9.87 5.65 -3.72
C MET A 101 -9.55 6.13 -2.30
N GLY A 102 -9.96 7.35 -1.93
CA GLY A 102 -9.75 7.90 -0.60
C GLY A 102 -10.44 7.07 0.49
N TYR A 103 -11.69 6.69 0.26
CA TYR A 103 -12.42 5.80 1.17
C TYR A 103 -11.75 4.43 1.28
N PHE A 104 -11.35 3.85 0.15
CA PHE A 104 -10.64 2.57 0.11
C PHE A 104 -9.33 2.60 0.91
N VAL A 105 -8.51 3.63 0.72
CA VAL A 105 -7.26 3.81 1.46
C VAL A 105 -7.52 3.95 2.96
N ALA A 106 -8.50 4.76 3.35
CA ALA A 106 -8.83 5.00 4.76
C ALA A 106 -9.26 3.72 5.49
N ILE A 107 -10.18 2.94 4.90
CA ILE A 107 -10.63 1.66 5.51
C ILE A 107 -9.51 0.62 5.48
N THR A 108 -8.70 0.58 4.42
CA THR A 108 -7.56 -0.34 4.29
C THR A 108 -6.53 -0.06 5.38
N MET A 109 -6.19 1.20 5.61
CA MET A 109 -5.25 1.60 6.65
C MET A 109 -5.72 1.18 8.05
N GLY A 110 -6.98 1.42 8.38
CA GLY A 110 -7.57 1.01 9.65
C GLY A 110 -7.57 -0.51 9.83
N GLN A 111 -8.02 -1.23 8.79
CA GLN A 111 -8.05 -2.69 8.78
C GLN A 111 -6.66 -3.30 8.95
N GLN A 112 -5.66 -2.80 8.22
CA GLN A 112 -4.31 -3.36 8.27
C GLN A 112 -3.62 -3.10 9.62
N ARG A 113 -3.86 -1.95 10.25
CA ARG A 113 -3.39 -1.69 11.61
C ARG A 113 -4.03 -2.65 12.63
N TRP A 114 -5.31 -2.91 12.48
CA TRP A 114 -6.01 -3.89 13.31
C TRP A 114 -5.47 -5.31 13.09
N LEU A 115 -5.33 -5.76 11.85
CA LEU A 115 -4.78 -7.08 11.51
C LEU A 115 -3.41 -7.35 12.13
N ARG A 116 -2.56 -6.33 12.24
CA ARG A 116 -1.26 -6.45 12.93
C ARG A 116 -1.40 -6.87 14.41
N THR A 117 -2.49 -6.52 15.05
CA THR A 117 -2.72 -6.88 16.46
C THR A 117 -3.16 -8.32 16.65
N LEU A 118 -3.60 -8.99 15.56
CA LEU A 118 -4.16 -10.33 15.62
C LEU A 118 -3.13 -11.44 15.45
N ASN A 119 -1.93 -11.13 14.97
CA ASN A 119 -0.87 -12.10 14.67
C ASN A 119 -1.35 -13.29 13.84
N ILE A 120 -2.01 -12.99 12.71
CA ILE A 120 -2.71 -13.97 11.86
C ILE A 120 -1.69 -14.77 11.04
N ASP A 121 -1.93 -16.08 10.93
CA ASP A 121 -1.24 -16.98 10.01
C ASP A 121 -1.79 -16.78 8.58
N HIS A 122 -0.93 -16.40 7.65
CA HIS A 122 -1.25 -16.15 6.25
C HIS A 122 -1.89 -17.36 5.56
N HIS A 123 -1.30 -18.53 5.74
CA HIS A 123 -1.65 -19.72 4.98
C HIS A 123 -3.05 -20.24 5.34
N GLN A 124 -3.49 -20.00 6.57
CA GLN A 124 -4.83 -20.37 7.00
C GLN A 124 -5.91 -19.44 6.45
N VAL A 125 -5.59 -18.15 6.30
CA VAL A 125 -6.58 -17.13 5.91
C VAL A 125 -6.77 -17.05 4.40
N LEU A 126 -5.73 -17.34 3.61
CA LEU A 126 -5.78 -17.20 2.15
C LEU A 126 -6.53 -18.35 1.44
N VAL A 127 -6.76 -19.47 2.11
CA VAL A 127 -7.48 -20.60 1.51
C VAL A 127 -8.91 -20.17 1.12
N GLY A 128 -9.22 -20.29 -0.17
CA GLY A 128 -10.51 -19.92 -0.72
C GLY A 128 -10.75 -18.42 -0.92
N THR A 129 -9.74 -17.59 -0.86
CA THR A 129 -9.81 -16.16 -1.19
C THR A 129 -9.30 -15.86 -2.61
N ASP A 130 -9.59 -14.66 -3.12
CA ASP A 130 -9.05 -14.14 -4.41
C ASP A 130 -7.65 -13.53 -4.27
N ALA A 131 -6.90 -14.00 -3.29
CA ALA A 131 -5.54 -13.56 -3.03
C ALA A 131 -4.57 -14.73 -3.02
N SER A 132 -3.31 -14.46 -3.38
CA SER A 132 -2.19 -15.39 -3.28
C SER A 132 -1.08 -14.79 -2.43
N MET A 133 -0.19 -15.63 -1.95
CA MET A 133 1.07 -15.14 -1.37
C MET A 133 1.96 -14.58 -2.48
N MET A 134 2.89 -13.72 -2.10
CA MET A 134 3.96 -13.32 -3.00
C MET A 134 4.79 -14.56 -3.41
N PRO A 135 5.31 -14.61 -4.65
CA PRO A 135 6.16 -15.71 -5.08
C PRO A 135 7.33 -15.97 -4.11
N GLY A 136 7.55 -17.23 -3.80
CA GLY A 136 8.59 -17.66 -2.86
C GLY A 136 8.14 -17.75 -1.41
N ALA A 137 6.89 -17.39 -1.08
CA ALA A 137 6.34 -17.46 0.28
C ALA A 137 5.06 -18.32 0.36
N GLU A 138 4.91 -19.28 -0.57
CA GLU A 138 3.67 -20.06 -0.72
C GLU A 138 3.46 -21.12 0.35
N THR A 139 4.52 -21.53 1.05
CA THR A 139 4.44 -22.49 2.16
C THR A 139 4.80 -21.85 3.49
N PRO A 140 4.36 -22.41 4.62
CA PRO A 140 4.74 -21.92 5.95
C PRO A 140 6.27 -21.83 6.15
N GLU A 141 7.01 -22.82 5.65
CA GLU A 141 8.47 -22.87 5.76
C GLU A 141 9.11 -21.77 4.91
N ALA A 142 8.68 -21.62 3.66
CA ALA A 142 9.15 -20.56 2.77
C ALA A 142 8.78 -19.16 3.30
N TRP A 143 7.62 -19.02 3.94
CA TRP A 143 7.24 -17.78 4.62
C TRP A 143 8.19 -17.42 5.75
N GLU A 144 8.57 -18.35 6.61
CA GLU A 144 9.51 -18.09 7.70
C GLU A 144 10.88 -17.64 7.19
N GLU A 145 11.31 -18.13 6.01
CA GLU A 145 12.55 -17.70 5.35
C GLU A 145 12.43 -16.29 4.72
N HIS A 146 11.26 -15.97 4.17
CA HIS A 146 10.99 -14.68 3.50
C HIS A 146 10.46 -13.61 4.45
N LYS A 147 10.00 -13.98 5.60
CA LYS A 147 9.54 -13.11 6.66
C LYS A 147 10.59 -12.08 6.98
N ASN A 148 10.24 -10.83 6.79
CA ASN A 148 11.16 -9.75 7.07
C ASN A 148 11.58 -9.78 8.54
N SER A 149 12.87 -9.61 8.80
CA SER A 149 13.37 -9.45 10.16
C SER A 149 12.60 -8.31 10.87
N PRO A 150 12.48 -8.34 12.20
CA PRO A 150 11.87 -7.24 12.96
C PRO A 150 12.45 -5.87 12.59
N ASP A 151 13.71 -5.84 12.14
CA ASP A 151 14.42 -4.62 11.75
C ASP A 151 14.15 -4.17 10.31
N TYR A 152 13.50 -4.99 9.49
CA TYR A 152 13.21 -4.67 8.09
C TYR A 152 12.54 -3.31 7.92
N TRP A 153 11.56 -3.03 8.76
CA TRP A 153 10.79 -1.78 8.71
C TRP A 153 11.51 -0.61 9.38
N VAL A 154 12.39 -0.88 10.33
CA VAL A 154 13.19 0.13 11.02
C VAL A 154 14.30 0.65 10.10
N ASN A 155 14.88 -0.22 9.29
CA ASN A 155 16.02 0.08 8.42
C ASN A 155 15.62 0.60 7.02
N ARG A 156 14.33 0.61 6.67
CA ARG A 156 13.90 1.27 5.43
C ARG A 156 13.93 2.77 5.61
N ASP A 157 14.82 3.41 4.86
CA ASP A 157 14.89 4.86 4.68
C ASP A 157 13.66 5.34 3.89
N HIS A 158 12.54 5.49 4.59
CA HIS A 158 11.41 6.17 4.00
C HIS A 158 11.62 7.68 4.11
N PRO A 159 11.49 8.45 3.02
CA PRO A 159 11.71 9.91 3.04
C PRO A 159 10.88 10.61 4.12
N ILE A 160 9.66 10.16 4.36
CA ILE A 160 8.74 10.72 5.38
C ILE A 160 9.16 10.35 6.81
N ALA A 161 9.82 9.23 7.03
CA ALA A 161 10.35 8.89 8.36
C ALA A 161 11.41 9.91 8.82
N ALA A 162 12.19 10.45 7.89
CA ALA A 162 13.13 11.54 8.16
C ALA A 162 12.39 12.84 8.54
N ILE A 163 11.33 13.20 7.80
CA ILE A 163 10.50 14.39 8.07
C ILE A 163 9.83 14.30 9.45
N ARG A 164 9.28 13.13 9.82
CA ARG A 164 8.66 12.95 11.13
C ARG A 164 9.66 12.95 12.28
N LYS A 165 10.86 12.42 12.08
CA LYS A 165 11.93 12.52 13.09
C LYS A 165 12.31 13.99 13.35
N GLN A 166 12.38 14.78 12.28
CA GLN A 166 12.66 16.21 12.38
C GLN A 166 11.53 16.95 13.15
N ALA A 167 10.26 16.72 12.76
CA ALA A 167 9.11 17.37 13.40
C ALA A 167 8.97 17.03 14.89
N VAL A 168 9.35 15.81 15.31
CA VAL A 168 9.36 15.42 16.73
C VAL A 168 10.51 16.08 17.48
N SER A 169 11.67 16.26 16.83
CA SER A 169 12.82 16.97 17.42
C SER A 169 12.50 18.46 17.62
N ASP A 170 11.92 19.09 16.58
CA ASP A 170 11.57 20.53 16.62
C ASP A 170 10.43 20.85 17.62
N ALA A 171 9.59 19.87 17.96
CA ALA A 171 8.54 20.02 18.98
C ALA A 171 9.03 19.78 20.41
N ALA A 172 10.26 19.29 20.58
CA ALA A 172 10.86 19.01 21.89
C ALA A 172 11.85 20.12 22.36
N GLU A 173 12.13 21.11 21.50
CA GLU A 173 12.86 22.34 21.80
C GLU A 173 11.90 23.50 22.11
#